data_95af9da5ef94b2ea8939fb50de443a29
#
_entry.id   95af9da5ef94b2ea8939fb50de443a29
#
_cell.length_a   1.000
_cell.length_b   1.000
_cell.length_c   1.000
_cell.angle_alpha   90.00
_cell.angle_beta   90.00
_cell.angle_gamma   90.00
#
_symmetry.space_group_name_H-M   'P 1'
#
loop_
_entity.id
_entity.type
_entity.pdbx_description
1 polymer ?
#
loop_
_entity_poly.entity_id
_entity_poly.type
_entity_poly.pdbx_seq_one_letter_code
_entity_poly.pdbx_strand_id
1 'polypeptide(L)'
;MNYEVGRSKQCIVDQGIPITTFAYPFGNGKGNATIVKKVSQYYSYGRSGNYPLMFLRCDHFRKNTHQSDCRPYLPNGQISYANRYSIVGWSHDYDRIAFLYNDQQMLNRFIQVVSGEDKYNRPGQPVDAIPIVVYHRIDNSRAPYSTTVSLFTAEMKYLHDNGFKVVNMADLVYDNATNSFYLKNS
;
A
#
# COMPACT_ATOMS: atom_id res chain seq x y z
N MET A 1 -21.43 1.07 -11.21
CA MET A 1 -20.52 0.17 -10.47
C MET A 1 -19.95 -0.98 -11.32
N ASN A 2 -20.74 -1.82 -12.03
CA ASN A 2 -20.18 -2.82 -12.96
C ASN A 2 -19.35 -2.20 -14.08
N TYR A 3 -19.78 -1.06 -14.55
CA TYR A 3 -19.09 -0.31 -15.58
C TYR A 3 -17.74 0.25 -15.08
N GLU A 4 -17.73 0.89 -13.92
CA GLU A 4 -16.52 1.56 -13.41
C GLU A 4 -15.47 0.59 -12.89
N VAL A 5 -15.88 -0.51 -12.26
CA VAL A 5 -14.95 -1.49 -11.67
C VAL A 5 -14.54 -2.56 -12.69
N GLY A 6 -15.51 -3.14 -13.41
CA GLY A 6 -15.22 -4.23 -14.33
C GLY A 6 -14.65 -3.76 -15.68
N ARG A 7 -15.26 -2.74 -16.29
CA ARG A 7 -14.77 -2.22 -17.58
C ARG A 7 -13.45 -1.47 -17.48
N SER A 8 -13.20 -0.76 -16.38
CA SER A 8 -11.89 -0.13 -16.18
C SER A 8 -10.78 -1.16 -16.16
N LYS A 9 -10.99 -2.30 -15.48
CA LYS A 9 -10.04 -3.41 -15.54
C LYS A 9 -9.82 -3.92 -16.94
N GLN A 10 -10.92 -4.21 -17.66
CA GLN A 10 -10.85 -4.75 -19.02
C GLN A 10 -10.09 -3.80 -19.94
N CYS A 11 -10.39 -2.52 -19.88
CA CYS A 11 -9.72 -1.51 -20.69
C CYS A 11 -8.20 -1.49 -20.50
N ILE A 12 -7.72 -1.68 -19.27
CA ILE A 12 -6.28 -1.73 -18.96
C ILE A 12 -5.67 -3.05 -19.41
N VAL A 13 -6.37 -4.17 -19.18
CA VAL A 13 -5.91 -5.50 -19.60
C VAL A 13 -5.82 -5.58 -21.13
N ASP A 14 -6.74 -4.96 -21.84
CA ASP A 14 -6.75 -4.89 -23.33
C ASP A 14 -5.52 -4.11 -23.86
N GLN A 15 -4.88 -3.28 -23.02
CA GLN A 15 -3.60 -2.64 -23.32
C GLN A 15 -2.37 -3.51 -23.00
N GLY A 16 -2.58 -4.78 -22.62
CA GLY A 16 -1.51 -5.68 -22.23
C GLY A 16 -0.94 -5.46 -20.83
N ILE A 17 -1.60 -4.65 -20.00
CA ILE A 17 -1.15 -4.34 -18.64
C ILE A 17 -1.88 -5.26 -17.65
N PRO A 18 -1.19 -6.23 -17.03
CA PRO A 18 -1.80 -7.06 -16.00
C PRO A 18 -2.01 -6.24 -14.73
N ILE A 19 -3.25 -6.20 -14.24
CA ILE A 19 -3.56 -5.52 -12.98
C ILE A 19 -4.21 -6.46 -11.98
N THR A 20 -3.75 -6.37 -10.74
CA THR A 20 -4.24 -7.18 -9.62
C THR A 20 -4.94 -6.34 -8.56
N THR A 21 -4.64 -5.05 -8.50
CA THR A 21 -5.03 -4.18 -7.40
C THR A 21 -5.96 -3.07 -7.85
N PHE A 22 -7.05 -2.89 -7.11
CA PHE A 22 -7.96 -1.76 -7.22
C PHE A 22 -7.57 -0.70 -6.20
N ALA A 23 -7.38 0.55 -6.63
CA ALA A 23 -7.22 1.68 -5.73
C ALA A 23 -8.58 2.35 -5.51
N TYR A 24 -9.10 2.33 -4.28
CA TYR A 24 -10.36 3.03 -3.98
C TYR A 24 -10.16 4.53 -4.15
N PRO A 25 -10.95 5.19 -5.03
CA PRO A 25 -10.88 6.63 -5.19
C PRO A 25 -11.09 7.35 -3.85
N PHE A 26 -10.19 8.22 -3.49
CA PHE A 26 -10.18 8.96 -2.20
C PHE A 26 -10.27 8.05 -0.96
N GLY A 27 -9.90 6.78 -1.07
CA GLY A 27 -10.04 5.79 0.00
C GLY A 27 -11.49 5.39 0.33
N ASN A 28 -12.46 5.85 -0.46
CA ASN A 28 -13.89 5.61 -0.21
C ASN A 28 -14.33 4.23 -0.68
N GLY A 29 -15.27 3.62 0.05
CA GLY A 29 -15.89 2.35 -0.34
C GLY A 29 -15.30 1.11 0.33
N LYS A 30 -14.12 1.17 0.93
CA LYS A 30 -13.48 0.04 1.63
C LYS A 30 -14.31 -0.56 2.77
N GLY A 31 -15.13 0.26 3.43
CA GLY A 31 -16.03 -0.17 4.50
C GLY A 31 -17.42 -0.64 4.03
N ASN A 32 -17.72 -0.52 2.75
CA ASN A 32 -19.00 -0.93 2.19
C ASN A 32 -18.91 -2.34 1.62
N ALA A 33 -19.57 -3.30 2.24
CA ALA A 33 -19.53 -4.71 1.87
C ALA A 33 -19.95 -4.97 0.41
N THR A 34 -20.91 -4.20 -0.11
CA THR A 34 -21.37 -4.32 -1.51
C THR A 34 -20.30 -3.88 -2.48
N ILE A 35 -19.61 -2.77 -2.19
CA ILE A 35 -18.51 -2.26 -3.01
C ILE A 35 -17.33 -3.24 -2.95
N VAL A 36 -16.93 -3.68 -1.77
CA VAL A 36 -15.85 -4.65 -1.57
C VAL A 36 -16.14 -5.96 -2.30
N LYS A 37 -17.36 -6.50 -2.17
CA LYS A 37 -17.78 -7.69 -2.90
C LYS A 37 -17.70 -7.48 -4.42
N LYS A 38 -17.99 -6.28 -4.90
CA LYS A 38 -17.88 -5.98 -6.33
C LYS A 38 -16.42 -5.90 -6.78
N VAL A 39 -15.57 -5.24 -6.03
CA VAL A 39 -14.12 -5.18 -6.31
C VAL A 39 -13.53 -6.59 -6.32
N SER A 40 -13.89 -7.45 -5.37
CA SER A 40 -13.36 -8.82 -5.26
C SER A 40 -13.70 -9.73 -6.43
N GLN A 41 -14.70 -9.39 -7.25
CA GLN A 41 -15.03 -10.13 -8.47
C GLN A 41 -14.01 -9.87 -9.61
N TYR A 42 -13.29 -8.78 -9.55
CA TYR A 42 -12.40 -8.35 -10.63
C TYR A 42 -10.94 -8.23 -10.22
N TYR A 43 -10.66 -7.90 -8.96
CA TYR A 43 -9.32 -7.63 -8.48
C TYR A 43 -8.96 -8.54 -7.31
N SER A 44 -7.70 -8.89 -7.22
CA SER A 44 -7.18 -9.69 -6.10
C SER A 44 -7.07 -8.90 -4.81
N TYR A 45 -6.83 -7.59 -4.94
CA TYR A 45 -6.57 -6.68 -3.82
C TYR A 45 -7.31 -5.34 -3.98
N GLY A 46 -7.52 -4.68 -2.84
CA GLY A 46 -8.03 -3.32 -2.78
C GLY A 46 -7.14 -2.45 -1.89
N ARG A 47 -6.52 -1.41 -2.46
CA ARG A 47 -5.72 -0.44 -1.71
C ARG A 47 -6.57 0.75 -1.29
N SER A 48 -6.50 1.08 -0.03
CA SER A 48 -7.17 2.24 0.54
C SER A 48 -6.39 2.78 1.76
N GLY A 49 -6.81 3.89 2.27
CA GLY A 49 -6.22 4.44 3.49
C GLY A 49 -4.88 5.16 3.27
N ASN A 50 -4.45 5.83 4.32
CA ASN A 50 -3.20 6.56 4.36
C ASN A 50 -2.46 6.17 5.65
N TYR A 51 -1.58 5.18 5.55
CA TYR A 51 -0.74 4.72 6.64
C TYR A 51 0.66 4.34 6.12
N PRO A 52 1.73 4.66 6.85
CA PRO A 52 3.10 4.46 6.39
C PRO A 52 3.46 3.02 6.03
N LEU A 53 2.99 2.05 6.80
CA LEU A 53 3.37 0.66 6.64
C LEU A 53 2.15 -0.24 6.47
N MET A 54 2.25 -1.18 5.53
CA MET A 54 1.40 -2.35 5.45
C MET A 54 2.09 -3.51 6.18
N PHE A 55 1.36 -4.21 7.03
CA PHE A 55 1.85 -5.45 7.63
C PHE A 55 1.36 -6.65 6.83
N LEU A 56 2.27 -7.55 6.51
CA LEU A 56 1.98 -8.70 5.67
C LEU A 56 1.25 -9.82 6.43
N ARG A 57 1.37 -9.83 7.76
CA ARG A 57 0.73 -10.80 8.64
C ARG A 57 -0.04 -10.11 9.75
N CYS A 58 -1.21 -10.64 10.08
CA CYS A 58 -2.06 -10.17 11.16
C CYS A 58 -1.96 -11.13 12.36
N ASP A 59 -0.81 -11.20 12.97
CA ASP A 59 -0.57 -12.02 14.16
C ASP A 59 -0.99 -11.31 15.46
N HIS A 60 -1.00 -12.04 16.56
CA HIS A 60 -1.40 -11.51 17.87
C HIS A 60 -0.51 -10.36 18.37
N PHE A 61 0.73 -10.27 17.91
CA PHE A 61 1.66 -9.22 18.27
C PHE A 61 1.18 -7.85 17.79
N ARG A 62 0.41 -7.81 16.71
CA ARG A 62 -0.12 -6.58 16.11
C ARG A 62 -1.56 -6.26 16.49
N LYS A 63 -2.10 -7.00 17.44
CA LYS A 63 -3.49 -6.83 17.91
C LYS A 63 -3.84 -5.39 18.28
N ASN A 64 -2.90 -4.65 18.85
CA ASN A 64 -3.07 -3.29 19.33
C ASN A 64 -2.49 -2.22 18.39
N THR A 65 -2.10 -2.57 17.18
CA THR A 65 -1.63 -1.61 16.19
C THR A 65 -2.80 -0.96 15.45
N HIS A 66 -2.60 0.25 14.94
CA HIS A 66 -3.59 0.93 14.11
C HIS A 66 -3.65 0.41 12.67
N GLN A 67 -3.33 -0.86 12.47
CA GLN A 67 -3.33 -1.47 11.16
C GLN A 67 -4.74 -1.72 10.66
N SER A 68 -5.16 -0.99 9.63
CA SER A 68 -6.52 -1.05 9.10
C SER A 68 -6.75 -2.21 8.13
N ASP A 69 -5.71 -2.87 7.67
CA ASP A 69 -5.77 -4.03 6.79
C ASP A 69 -5.95 -5.35 7.55
N CYS A 70 -5.75 -5.36 8.88
CA CYS A 70 -6.08 -6.48 9.73
C CYS A 70 -7.48 -6.34 10.33
N ARG A 71 -8.24 -7.43 10.35
CA ARG A 71 -9.51 -7.47 11.06
C ARG A 71 -9.32 -7.70 12.56
N PRO A 72 -10.30 -7.30 13.38
CA PRO A 72 -10.31 -7.64 14.80
C PRO A 72 -10.21 -9.16 15.01
N TYR A 73 -9.70 -9.54 16.16
CA TYR A 73 -9.69 -10.93 16.59
C TYR A 73 -11.12 -11.45 16.71
N LEU A 74 -11.29 -12.71 16.34
CA LEU A 74 -12.54 -13.43 16.58
C LEU A 74 -12.75 -13.65 18.09
N PRO A 75 -14.00 -13.87 18.56
CA PRO A 75 -14.29 -14.11 19.98
C PRO A 75 -13.49 -15.25 20.60
N ASN A 76 -13.12 -16.26 19.80
CA ASN A 76 -12.29 -17.39 20.25
C ASN A 76 -10.77 -17.05 20.31
N GLY A 77 -10.37 -15.81 20.11
CA GLY A 77 -8.98 -15.36 20.14
C GLY A 77 -8.18 -15.63 18.86
N GLN A 78 -8.77 -16.29 17.86
CA GLN A 78 -8.11 -16.50 16.59
C GLN A 78 -7.99 -15.20 15.81
N ILE A 79 -6.89 -15.05 15.07
CA ILE A 79 -6.69 -13.98 14.12
C ILE A 79 -7.69 -14.17 12.99
N SER A 80 -8.46 -13.13 12.67
CA SER A 80 -9.47 -13.26 11.63
C SER A 80 -8.84 -13.41 10.24
N TYR A 81 -8.17 -12.41 9.75
CA TYR A 81 -7.37 -12.41 8.50
C TYR A 81 -6.85 -11.02 8.18
N ALA A 82 -5.85 -10.94 7.30
CA ALA A 82 -5.49 -9.69 6.64
C ALA A 82 -6.60 -9.29 5.66
N ASN A 83 -7.03 -8.04 5.71
CA ASN A 83 -8.07 -7.56 4.81
C ASN A 83 -7.46 -7.10 3.48
N ARG A 84 -7.29 -8.04 2.56
CA ARG A 84 -6.73 -7.78 1.23
C ARG A 84 -7.50 -6.75 0.39
N TYR A 85 -8.69 -6.34 0.84
CA TYR A 85 -9.48 -5.28 0.22
C TYR A 85 -9.45 -3.98 1.02
N SER A 86 -8.53 -3.83 1.96
CA SER A 86 -8.30 -2.62 2.75
C SER A 86 -6.81 -2.38 3.00
N ILE A 87 -5.97 -2.73 2.03
CA ILE A 87 -4.52 -2.53 2.10
C ILE A 87 -4.22 -1.04 2.25
N VAL A 88 -3.33 -0.71 3.17
CA VAL A 88 -2.93 0.67 3.42
C VAL A 88 -1.72 1.06 2.57
N GLY A 89 -1.62 2.34 2.26
CA GLY A 89 -0.47 2.91 1.58
C GLY A 89 -0.31 4.37 1.99
N TRP A 90 0.90 4.84 2.08
CA TRP A 90 1.22 6.21 2.41
C TRP A 90 1.08 7.12 1.19
N SER A 91 0.20 8.10 1.30
CA SER A 91 0.04 9.13 0.28
C SER A 91 1.11 10.21 0.50
N HIS A 92 2.21 10.10 -0.22
CA HIS A 92 3.36 10.99 -0.14
C HIS A 92 2.96 12.46 -0.30
N ASP A 93 2.26 12.79 -1.38
CA ASP A 93 1.90 14.18 -1.69
C ASP A 93 0.88 14.76 -0.70
N TYR A 94 0.11 13.91 -0.02
CA TYR A 94 -0.80 14.36 1.01
C TYR A 94 -0.05 14.95 2.21
N ASP A 95 1.01 14.29 2.68
CA ASP A 95 1.81 14.81 3.80
C ASP A 95 2.45 16.15 3.45
N ARG A 96 2.88 16.33 2.19
CA ARG A 96 3.38 17.61 1.71
C ARG A 96 2.37 18.74 1.87
N ILE A 97 1.11 18.50 1.51
CA ILE A 97 0.04 19.49 1.61
C ILE A 97 -0.37 19.70 3.06
N ALA A 98 -0.57 18.61 3.80
CA ALA A 98 -1.08 18.65 5.17
C ALA A 98 -0.10 19.37 6.14
N PHE A 99 1.20 19.21 5.92
CA PHE A 99 2.25 19.76 6.78
C PHE A 99 3.03 20.91 6.14
N LEU A 100 2.68 21.33 4.91
CA LEU A 100 3.37 22.37 4.15
C LEU A 100 4.88 22.13 3.99
N TYR A 101 5.27 20.88 3.83
CA TYR A 101 6.68 20.51 3.71
C TYR A 101 7.30 20.98 2.39
N ASN A 102 8.51 21.53 2.48
CA ASN A 102 9.37 21.73 1.32
C ASN A 102 10.02 20.39 0.87
N ASP A 103 10.76 20.40 -0.24
CA ASP A 103 11.33 19.17 -0.82
C ASP A 103 12.32 18.48 0.14
N GLN A 104 13.12 19.23 0.90
CA GLN A 104 14.05 18.64 1.88
C GLN A 104 13.31 17.98 3.05
N GLN A 105 12.25 18.62 3.55
CA GLN A 105 11.41 18.05 4.61
C GLN A 105 10.66 16.80 4.11
N MET A 106 10.20 16.82 2.86
CA MET A 106 9.57 15.66 2.25
C MET A 106 10.56 14.49 2.06
N LEU A 107 11.79 14.75 1.63
CA LEU A 107 12.83 13.73 1.56
C LEU A 107 13.09 13.10 2.93
N ASN A 108 13.22 13.91 3.97
CA ASN A 108 13.39 13.42 5.35
C ASN A 108 12.19 12.58 5.80
N ARG A 109 10.98 13.01 5.45
CA ARG A 109 9.74 12.27 5.74
C ARG A 109 9.67 10.95 4.98
N PHE A 110 10.05 10.94 3.71
CA PHE A 110 10.14 9.73 2.89
C PHE A 110 11.10 8.72 3.52
N ILE A 111 12.31 9.16 3.88
CA ILE A 111 13.31 8.31 4.54
C ILE A 111 12.74 7.71 5.83
N GLN A 112 12.10 8.53 6.68
CA GLN A 112 11.46 8.06 7.90
C GLN A 112 10.39 6.99 7.65
N VAL A 113 9.61 7.14 6.58
CA VAL A 113 8.55 6.20 6.24
C VAL A 113 9.13 4.88 5.73
N VAL A 114 10.05 4.93 4.75
CA VAL A 114 10.58 3.70 4.14
C VAL A 114 11.47 2.93 5.11
N SER A 115 12.28 3.59 5.93
CA SER A 115 13.10 2.94 6.97
C SER A 115 12.27 2.51 8.20
N GLY A 116 10.99 2.87 8.26
CA GLY A 116 10.11 2.47 9.36
C GLY A 116 9.89 0.97 9.45
N GLU A 117 10.10 0.23 8.35
CA GLU A 117 9.99 -1.22 8.29
C GLU A 117 11.08 -1.95 9.10
N ASP A 118 12.25 -1.34 9.28
CA ASP A 118 13.39 -1.93 10.03
C ASP A 118 13.03 -2.34 11.45
N LYS A 119 12.01 -1.70 12.02
CA LYS A 119 11.50 -2.04 13.36
C LYS A 119 10.80 -3.40 13.41
N TYR A 120 10.36 -3.91 12.27
CA TYR A 120 9.55 -5.11 12.15
C TYR A 120 10.26 -6.21 11.37
N ASN A 121 11.03 -5.83 10.35
CA ASN A 121 11.79 -6.76 9.53
C ASN A 121 13.12 -7.10 10.19
N ARG A 122 13.45 -8.38 10.28
CA ARG A 122 14.70 -8.88 10.88
C ARG A 122 15.50 -9.64 9.84
N PRO A 123 16.82 -9.48 9.79
CA PRO A 123 17.66 -10.28 8.90
C PRO A 123 17.41 -11.78 9.07
N GLY A 124 17.27 -12.49 7.97
CA GLY A 124 17.03 -13.95 7.96
C GLY A 124 15.63 -14.39 8.38
N GLN A 125 14.71 -13.45 8.62
CA GLN A 125 13.30 -13.74 8.88
C GLN A 125 12.43 -13.30 7.70
N PRO A 126 11.24 -13.89 7.53
CA PRO A 126 10.29 -13.40 6.54
C PRO A 126 9.95 -11.92 6.75
N VAL A 127 9.75 -11.19 5.65
CA VAL A 127 9.35 -9.78 5.68
C VAL A 127 7.98 -9.65 6.36
N ASP A 128 7.90 -8.77 7.34
CA ASP A 128 6.71 -8.56 8.16
C ASP A 128 5.94 -7.29 7.82
N ALA A 129 6.66 -6.25 7.41
CA ALA A 129 6.09 -4.96 7.07
C ALA A 129 6.76 -4.38 5.83
N ILE A 130 5.97 -3.70 5.00
CA ILE A 130 6.47 -3.00 3.82
C ILE A 130 5.84 -1.61 3.73
N PRO A 131 6.58 -0.57 3.32
CA PRO A 131 5.98 0.69 2.93
C PRO A 131 5.38 0.58 1.53
N ILE A 132 4.15 1.05 1.36
CA ILE A 132 3.53 1.24 0.05
C ILE A 132 3.44 2.73 -0.18
N VAL A 133 4.29 3.26 -1.06
CA VAL A 133 4.34 4.69 -1.37
C VAL A 133 3.43 5.01 -2.55
N VAL A 134 2.58 6.00 -2.39
CA VAL A 134 1.63 6.44 -3.41
C VAL A 134 1.98 7.85 -3.86
N TYR A 135 2.36 7.99 -5.12
CA TYR A 135 2.51 9.26 -5.82
C TYR A 135 1.30 9.49 -6.72
N HIS A 136 0.85 10.72 -6.84
CA HIS A 136 -0.24 11.06 -7.76
C HIS A 136 0.32 11.65 -9.06
N ARG A 137 1.30 12.53 -8.95
CA ARG A 137 1.87 13.23 -10.08
C ARG A 137 3.35 13.52 -9.84
N ILE A 138 4.18 13.26 -10.83
CA ILE A 138 5.61 13.56 -10.78
C ILE A 138 5.91 14.55 -11.89
N ASP A 139 6.02 15.82 -11.52
CA ASP A 139 6.37 16.91 -12.44
C ASP A 139 6.81 18.17 -11.66
N ASN A 140 7.23 19.19 -12.38
CA ASN A 140 7.68 20.45 -11.79
C ASN A 140 6.60 21.53 -11.72
N SER A 141 5.32 21.16 -11.87
CA SER A 141 4.20 22.12 -11.87
C SER A 141 3.92 22.75 -10.51
N ARG A 142 4.37 22.12 -9.43
CA ARG A 142 4.04 22.47 -8.04
C ARG A 142 2.53 22.51 -7.76
N ALA A 143 1.75 21.83 -8.59
CA ALA A 143 0.31 21.68 -8.38
C ALA A 143 0.03 20.86 -7.10
N PRO A 144 -1.14 20.99 -6.50
CA PRO A 144 -1.55 20.08 -5.42
C PRO A 144 -1.36 18.61 -5.84
N TYR A 145 -0.88 17.78 -4.92
CA TYR A 145 -0.59 16.37 -5.16
C TYR A 145 0.47 16.12 -6.25
N SER A 146 1.42 17.05 -6.43
CA SER A 146 2.60 16.83 -7.29
C SER A 146 3.87 16.72 -6.48
N THR A 147 4.74 15.82 -6.91
CA THR A 147 6.12 15.67 -6.42
C THR A 147 7.06 16.19 -7.51
N THR A 148 8.03 17.03 -7.15
CA THR A 148 9.00 17.53 -8.12
C THR A 148 9.87 16.39 -8.63
N VAL A 149 10.33 16.49 -9.89
CA VAL A 149 11.22 15.48 -10.48
C VAL A 149 12.51 15.37 -9.66
N SER A 150 13.04 16.47 -9.16
CA SER A 150 14.25 16.49 -8.31
C SER A 150 14.07 15.75 -7.00
N LEU A 151 12.93 15.95 -6.32
CA LEU A 151 12.61 15.24 -5.09
C LEU A 151 12.45 13.74 -5.36
N PHE A 152 11.63 13.38 -6.35
CA PHE A 152 11.45 11.97 -6.73
C PHE A 152 12.78 11.29 -7.05
N THR A 153 13.67 11.96 -7.80
CA THR A 153 15.01 11.44 -8.11
C THR A 153 15.84 11.21 -6.84
N ALA A 154 15.80 12.14 -5.88
CA ALA A 154 16.51 11.99 -4.61
C ALA A 154 15.97 10.83 -3.77
N GLU A 155 14.65 10.63 -3.77
CA GLU A 155 13.99 9.52 -3.08
C GLU A 155 14.36 8.17 -3.70
N MET A 156 14.32 8.05 -5.03
CA MET A 156 14.74 6.83 -5.73
C MET A 156 16.23 6.54 -5.54
N LYS A 157 17.06 7.58 -5.55
CA LYS A 157 18.49 7.44 -5.23
C LYS A 157 18.69 6.92 -3.79
N TYR A 158 17.94 7.43 -2.82
CA TYR A 158 18.02 6.93 -1.45
C TYR A 158 17.67 5.44 -1.37
N LEU A 159 16.59 4.99 -2.02
CA LEU A 159 16.23 3.56 -2.05
C LEU A 159 17.35 2.71 -2.65
N HIS A 160 17.90 3.14 -3.79
CA HIS A 160 18.99 2.43 -4.45
C HIS A 160 20.24 2.32 -3.57
N ASP A 161 20.68 3.45 -3.01
CA ASP A 161 21.93 3.52 -2.24
C ASP A 161 21.86 2.76 -0.89
N ASN A 162 20.64 2.54 -0.37
CA ASN A 162 20.40 1.80 0.87
C ASN A 162 19.88 0.37 0.64
N GLY A 163 19.94 -0.12 -0.61
CA GLY A 163 19.66 -1.53 -0.93
C GLY A 163 18.19 -1.93 -0.86
N PHE A 164 17.26 -0.98 -0.90
CA PHE A 164 15.84 -1.29 -0.95
C PHE A 164 15.46 -2.00 -2.25
N LYS A 165 14.72 -3.08 -2.15
CA LYS A 165 14.14 -3.76 -3.31
C LYS A 165 12.75 -3.18 -3.58
N VAL A 166 12.62 -2.44 -4.67
CA VAL A 166 11.31 -1.93 -5.11
C VAL A 166 10.56 -3.02 -5.88
N VAL A 167 9.31 -3.27 -5.50
CA VAL A 167 8.45 -4.30 -6.08
C VAL A 167 7.09 -3.71 -6.47
N ASN A 168 6.36 -4.41 -7.32
CA ASN A 168 5.01 -4.04 -7.70
C ASN A 168 3.96 -4.68 -6.78
N MET A 169 2.77 -4.10 -6.72
CA MET A 169 1.63 -4.73 -6.03
C MET A 169 1.27 -6.10 -6.60
N ALA A 170 1.63 -6.41 -7.84
CA ALA A 170 1.44 -7.71 -8.46
C ALA A 170 2.39 -8.79 -7.91
N ASP A 171 3.46 -8.39 -7.22
CA ASP A 171 4.39 -9.30 -6.55
C ASP A 171 3.92 -9.72 -5.16
N LEU A 172 2.86 -9.10 -4.64
CA LEU A 172 2.17 -9.57 -3.44
C LEU A 172 1.30 -10.78 -3.75
N VAL A 173 1.37 -11.79 -2.91
CA VAL A 173 0.50 -12.96 -2.93
C VAL A 173 -0.20 -13.06 -1.58
N TYR A 174 -1.50 -13.38 -1.60
CA TYR A 174 -2.28 -13.64 -0.40
C TYR A 174 -2.49 -15.14 -0.22
N ASP A 175 -2.10 -15.64 0.94
CA ASP A 175 -2.36 -17.02 1.36
C ASP A 175 -3.64 -17.07 2.21
N ASN A 176 -4.64 -17.79 1.69
CA ASN A 176 -5.91 -17.98 2.39
C ASN A 176 -5.79 -18.94 3.60
N ALA A 177 -4.79 -19.82 3.63
CA ALA A 177 -4.63 -20.77 4.73
C ALA A 177 -4.07 -20.09 5.98
N THR A 178 -3.14 -19.16 5.78
CA THR A 178 -2.49 -18.42 6.87
C THR A 178 -3.07 -17.03 7.09
N ASN A 179 -3.97 -16.57 6.22
CA ASN A 179 -4.51 -15.21 6.22
C ASN A 179 -3.42 -14.13 6.21
N SER A 180 -2.39 -14.34 5.42
CA SER A 180 -1.24 -13.46 5.34
C SER A 180 -0.84 -13.15 3.90
N PHE A 181 -0.04 -12.11 3.75
CA PHE A 181 0.63 -11.80 2.50
C PHE A 181 2.08 -12.26 2.55
N TYR A 182 2.64 -12.48 1.37
CA TYR A 182 4.08 -12.67 1.16
C TYR A 182 4.47 -12.08 -0.19
N LEU A 183 5.76 -11.82 -0.36
CA LEU A 183 6.32 -11.39 -1.64
C LEU A 183 6.70 -12.62 -2.47
N LYS A 184 6.38 -12.61 -3.77
CA LYS A 184 6.92 -13.58 -4.70
C LYS A 184 8.44 -13.46 -4.70
N ASN A 185 9.13 -14.56 -4.57
CA ASN A 185 10.61 -14.61 -4.62
C ASN A 185 11.31 -13.86 -3.45
N SER A 186 10.72 -13.81 -2.28
CA SER A 186 11.40 -13.42 -1.05
C SER A 186 11.99 -14.64 -0.34
#